data_dbc3277ec9e1597e82b8ad26232fbfc2
#
_entry.id   dbc3277ec9e1597e82b8ad26232fbfc2
#
_cell.length_a   1.000
_cell.length_b   1.000
_cell.length_c   1.000
_cell.angle_alpha   90.00
_cell.angle_beta   90.00
_cell.angle_gamma   90.00
#
_symmetry.space_group_name_H-M   'P 1'
#
loop_
_entity.id
_entity.type
_entity.pdbx_description
1 polymer ?
#
loop_
_entity_poly.entity_id
_entity_poly.type
_entity_poly.pdbx_seq_one_letter_code
_entity_poly.pdbx_strand_id
1 'polypeptide(L)'
;ILAIICIIVLSLNSPNLTERMIKDPAKEMGLIKGSNQPTIFSPAHDSLIRTAYKMFKDKFILGHGPKMFRIICKDKKYQLGIKPCDTHPHNFYVQLLAETGIIGFLFLFSALGYVVYTALRQFKSIIFKQKRPLTDYQVCLLAGILISVWPIAPNGNFFHNWLMITYSLPVGFYLQSIYSKKIIK
;
A
#
# COMPACT_ATOMS: atom_id res chain seq x y z
N ILE A 1 -16.39 9.04 -17.33
CA ILE A 1 -15.73 9.93 -18.30
C ILE A 1 -16.02 11.39 -17.94
N LEU A 2 -17.29 11.81 -17.80
CA LEU A 2 -17.68 13.20 -17.48
C LEU A 2 -17.03 13.72 -16.20
N ALA A 3 -17.00 12.93 -15.12
CA ALA A 3 -16.38 13.30 -13.85
C ALA A 3 -14.86 13.53 -14.00
N ILE A 4 -14.17 12.72 -14.78
CA ILE A 4 -12.74 12.86 -15.04
C ILE A 4 -12.47 14.16 -15.82
N ILE A 5 -13.29 14.44 -16.84
CA ILE A 5 -13.21 15.70 -17.62
C ILE A 5 -13.46 16.89 -16.71
N CYS A 6 -14.48 16.89 -15.86
CA CYS A 6 -14.74 17.95 -14.88
C CYS A 6 -13.56 18.17 -13.93
N ILE A 7 -12.95 17.09 -13.39
CA ILE A 7 -11.78 17.19 -12.52
C ILE A 7 -10.60 17.83 -13.26
N ILE A 8 -10.34 17.40 -14.49
CA ILE A 8 -9.26 17.98 -15.32
C ILE A 8 -9.52 19.46 -15.59
N VAL A 9 -10.73 19.83 -16.02
CA VAL A 9 -11.09 21.23 -16.32
C VAL A 9 -11.00 22.10 -15.07
N LEU A 10 -11.49 21.63 -13.93
CA LEU A 10 -11.39 22.36 -12.65
C LEU A 10 -9.93 22.50 -12.19
N SER A 11 -9.11 21.47 -12.38
CA SER A 11 -7.68 21.51 -12.06
C SER A 11 -6.93 22.53 -12.93
N LEU A 12 -7.22 22.58 -14.22
CA LEU A 12 -6.58 23.51 -15.15
C LEU A 12 -6.98 24.98 -14.91
N ASN A 13 -8.20 25.21 -14.42
CA ASN A 13 -8.70 26.57 -14.14
C ASN A 13 -8.39 27.05 -12.72
N SER A 14 -7.82 26.23 -11.84
CA SER A 14 -7.43 26.60 -10.49
C SER A 14 -5.90 26.51 -10.32
N PRO A 15 -5.18 27.66 -10.30
CA PRO A 15 -3.72 27.66 -10.13
C PRO A 15 -3.26 26.92 -8.87
N ASN A 16 -3.97 27.09 -7.75
CA ASN A 16 -3.67 26.42 -6.48
C ASN A 16 -3.86 24.90 -6.55
N LEU A 17 -4.86 24.41 -7.28
CA LEU A 17 -5.12 22.99 -7.47
C LEU A 17 -4.06 22.37 -8.37
N THR A 18 -3.73 23.02 -9.47
CA THR A 18 -2.67 22.58 -10.38
C THR A 18 -1.31 22.52 -9.68
N GLU A 19 -1.00 23.52 -8.85
CA GLU A 19 0.24 23.53 -8.07
C GLU A 19 0.30 22.31 -7.12
N ARG A 20 -0.68 22.15 -6.24
CA ARG A 20 -0.73 21.09 -5.23
C ARG A 20 -0.88 19.68 -5.78
N MET A 21 -1.66 19.49 -6.84
CA MET A 21 -1.99 18.15 -7.35
C MET A 21 -1.05 17.66 -8.45
N ILE A 22 -0.40 18.55 -9.16
CA ILE A 22 0.43 18.21 -10.32
C ILE A 22 1.87 18.69 -10.13
N LYS A 23 2.09 19.98 -9.88
CA LYS A 23 3.45 20.53 -9.85
C LYS A 23 4.24 20.11 -8.61
N ASP A 24 3.64 20.18 -7.42
CA ASP A 24 4.33 19.81 -6.18
C ASP A 24 4.71 18.30 -6.19
N PRO A 25 3.79 17.37 -6.51
CA PRO A 25 4.17 15.96 -6.64
C PRO A 25 5.22 15.74 -7.74
N ALA A 26 5.09 16.36 -8.91
CA ALA A 26 6.06 16.22 -9.98
C ALA A 26 7.45 16.78 -9.62
N LYS A 27 7.50 17.86 -8.83
CA LYS A 27 8.74 18.43 -8.29
C LYS A 27 9.34 17.53 -7.21
N GLU A 28 8.52 17.00 -6.30
CA GLU A 28 8.95 16.05 -5.28
C GLU A 28 9.46 14.73 -5.88
N MET A 29 8.87 14.27 -6.97
CA MET A 29 9.30 13.09 -7.73
C MET A 29 10.53 13.35 -8.61
N GLY A 30 11.03 14.60 -8.68
CA GLY A 30 12.17 14.96 -9.51
C GLY A 30 11.88 14.99 -11.02
N LEU A 31 10.62 15.02 -11.42
CA LEU A 31 10.20 15.08 -12.83
C LEU A 31 10.30 16.49 -13.43
N ILE A 32 10.36 17.52 -12.59
CA ILE A 32 10.53 18.94 -12.98
C ILE A 32 11.85 19.44 -12.44
N LYS A 33 12.58 20.27 -13.22
CA LYS A 33 13.88 20.85 -12.85
C LYS A 33 13.87 21.44 -11.43
N GLY A 34 14.75 20.92 -10.56
CA GLY A 34 14.94 21.37 -9.17
C GLY A 34 15.22 20.26 -8.17
N SER A 35 15.12 18.98 -8.56
CA SER A 35 15.49 17.82 -7.74
C SER A 35 16.69 17.09 -8.36
N ASN A 36 17.64 16.70 -7.52
CA ASN A 36 18.87 16.06 -7.98
C ASN A 36 18.74 14.58 -8.35
N GLN A 37 17.59 13.94 -8.05
CA GLN A 37 17.34 12.54 -8.44
C GLN A 37 15.82 12.28 -8.51
N PRO A 38 15.33 11.56 -9.54
CA PRO A 38 13.94 11.15 -9.59
C PRO A 38 13.65 10.12 -8.49
N THR A 39 12.62 10.37 -7.69
CA THR A 39 12.15 9.47 -6.63
C THR A 39 10.71 9.08 -6.89
N ILE A 40 10.34 7.83 -6.61
CA ILE A 40 8.94 7.35 -6.70
C ILE A 40 8.11 7.94 -5.55
N PHE A 41 8.75 8.21 -4.42
CA PHE A 41 8.12 8.75 -3.22
C PHE A 41 8.67 10.13 -2.90
N SER A 42 7.91 10.93 -2.15
CA SER A 42 8.43 12.20 -1.64
C SER A 42 9.73 11.96 -0.82
N PRO A 43 10.64 12.94 -0.76
CA PRO A 43 11.91 12.77 -0.04
C PRO A 43 11.77 12.34 1.42
N ALA A 44 10.67 12.75 2.07
CA ALA A 44 10.36 12.31 3.44
C ALA A 44 9.99 10.82 3.50
N HIS A 45 9.10 10.34 2.62
CA HIS A 45 8.73 8.92 2.55
C HIS A 45 9.91 8.05 2.12
N ASP A 46 10.72 8.50 1.15
CA ASP A 46 11.94 7.79 0.74
C ASP A 46 12.93 7.61 1.92
N SER A 47 13.11 8.65 2.74
CA SER A 47 13.92 8.57 3.96
C SER A 47 13.42 7.50 4.93
N LEU A 48 12.11 7.44 5.18
CA LEU A 48 11.50 6.46 6.06
C LEU A 48 11.64 5.03 5.52
N ILE A 49 11.42 4.85 4.21
CA ILE A 49 11.55 3.56 3.52
C ILE A 49 12.99 3.05 3.60
N ARG A 50 13.97 3.90 3.30
CA ARG A 50 15.40 3.54 3.36
C ARG A 50 15.84 3.19 4.78
N THR A 51 15.38 3.95 5.78
CA THR A 51 15.62 3.66 7.19
C THR A 51 15.05 2.31 7.59
N ALA A 52 13.79 2.03 7.26
CA ALA A 52 13.15 0.75 7.54
C ALA A 52 13.84 -0.42 6.82
N TYR A 53 14.27 -0.22 5.58
CA TYR A 53 15.02 -1.24 4.83
C TYR A 53 16.39 -1.53 5.46
N LYS A 54 17.07 -0.52 6.01
CA LYS A 54 18.32 -0.72 6.74
C LYS A 54 18.10 -1.49 8.04
N MET A 55 17.01 -1.21 8.76
CA MET A 55 16.60 -2.00 9.92
C MET A 55 16.33 -3.47 9.54
N PHE A 56 15.61 -3.71 8.43
CA PHE A 56 15.38 -5.05 7.91
C PHE A 56 16.68 -5.82 7.63
N LYS A 57 17.68 -5.19 7.01
CA LYS A 57 18.98 -5.83 6.74
C LYS A 57 19.69 -6.26 8.01
N ASP A 58 19.53 -5.51 9.10
CA ASP A 58 20.14 -5.83 10.40
C ASP A 58 19.47 -7.02 11.09
N LYS A 59 18.14 -7.16 10.95
CA LYS A 59 17.35 -8.27 11.50
C LYS A 59 16.41 -8.89 10.46
N PHE A 60 17.01 -9.60 9.51
CA PHE A 60 16.37 -10.11 8.31
C PHE A 60 15.19 -11.07 8.58
N ILE A 61 15.30 -12.00 9.53
CA ILE A 61 14.34 -13.10 9.70
C ILE A 61 13.10 -12.67 10.47
N LEU A 62 13.27 -12.11 11.66
CA LEU A 62 12.19 -11.80 12.61
C LEU A 62 11.96 -10.29 12.80
N GLY A 63 12.79 -9.43 12.19
CA GLY A 63 12.72 -8.00 12.37
C GLY A 63 13.04 -7.54 13.80
N HIS A 64 12.68 -6.30 14.11
CA HIS A 64 12.95 -5.67 15.40
C HIS A 64 11.80 -5.79 16.42
N GLY A 65 10.66 -6.35 16.02
CA GLY A 65 9.43 -6.47 16.80
C GLY A 65 8.35 -5.48 16.36
N PRO A 66 7.06 -5.84 16.55
CA PRO A 66 5.92 -4.97 16.22
C PRO A 66 6.02 -3.61 16.92
N LYS A 67 5.68 -2.53 16.18
CA LYS A 67 5.72 -1.13 16.65
C LYS A 67 7.11 -0.61 17.06
N MET A 68 8.17 -1.34 16.77
CA MET A 68 9.54 -0.95 17.15
C MET A 68 10.17 0.06 16.21
N PHE A 69 9.63 0.27 14.99
CA PHE A 69 10.17 1.27 14.06
C PHE A 69 10.35 2.64 14.73
N ARG A 70 9.31 3.15 15.42
CA ARG A 70 9.30 4.45 16.11
C ARG A 70 10.39 4.64 17.19
N ILE A 71 10.94 3.55 17.67
CA ILE A 71 11.99 3.55 18.71
C ILE A 71 13.36 3.40 18.05
N ILE A 72 13.50 2.37 17.22
CA ILE A 72 14.77 1.96 16.61
C ILE A 72 15.25 2.96 15.53
N CYS A 73 14.33 3.61 14.80
CA CYS A 73 14.70 4.62 13.79
C CYS A 73 15.44 5.84 14.38
N LYS A 74 15.40 6.03 15.71
CA LYS A 74 16.14 7.09 16.41
C LYS A 74 17.63 6.81 16.51
N ASP A 75 18.05 5.56 16.37
CA ASP A 75 19.45 5.20 16.35
C ASP A 75 20.09 5.72 15.05
N LYS A 76 21.15 6.53 15.21
CA LYS A 76 21.90 7.15 14.11
C LYS A 76 22.37 6.16 13.06
N LYS A 77 22.64 4.90 13.45
CA LYS A 77 23.07 3.86 12.51
C LYS A 77 22.02 3.56 11.42
N TYR A 78 20.73 3.80 11.67
CA TYR A 78 19.66 3.54 10.70
C TYR A 78 19.22 4.78 9.91
N GLN A 79 19.50 5.97 10.43
CA GLN A 79 19.01 7.23 9.86
C GLN A 79 19.57 7.48 8.46
N LEU A 80 18.68 7.63 7.49
CA LEU A 80 19.01 7.95 6.09
C LEU A 80 18.03 9.01 5.56
N GLY A 81 18.59 10.06 4.94
CA GLY A 81 17.79 11.13 4.32
C GLY A 81 17.31 12.21 5.28
N ILE A 82 16.32 12.99 4.87
CA ILE A 82 15.91 14.24 5.52
C ILE A 82 14.96 14.06 6.71
N LYS A 83 14.13 13.01 6.70
CA LYS A 83 13.19 12.66 7.77
C LYS A 83 13.21 11.16 8.02
N PRO A 84 14.28 10.66 8.65
CA PRO A 84 14.50 9.20 8.76
C PRO A 84 13.63 8.49 9.79
N CYS A 85 12.89 9.22 10.64
CA CYS A 85 12.15 8.65 11.76
C CYS A 85 10.76 9.27 11.92
N ASP A 86 9.77 8.40 12.13
CA ASP A 86 8.38 8.74 12.41
C ASP A 86 7.75 7.61 13.24
N THR A 87 6.44 7.64 13.45
CA THR A 87 5.70 6.57 14.13
C THR A 87 5.71 5.24 13.37
N HIS A 88 5.82 5.29 12.04
CA HIS A 88 5.88 4.14 11.13
C HIS A 88 6.38 4.61 9.75
N PRO A 89 6.81 3.70 8.83
CA PRO A 89 7.39 4.09 7.55
C PRO A 89 6.36 4.41 6.46
N HIS A 90 5.08 4.56 6.77
CA HIS A 90 3.98 4.86 5.85
C HIS A 90 3.81 3.88 4.69
N ASN A 91 4.32 2.66 4.83
CA ASN A 91 4.12 1.56 3.89
C ASN A 91 4.11 0.23 4.65
N PHE A 92 3.04 -0.56 4.51
CA PHE A 92 2.86 -1.82 5.23
C PHE A 92 3.96 -2.84 4.95
N TYR A 93 4.37 -2.98 3.68
CA TYR A 93 5.36 -3.97 3.28
C TYR A 93 6.72 -3.66 3.91
N VAL A 94 7.13 -2.41 3.83
CA VAL A 94 8.39 -1.95 4.39
C VAL A 94 8.36 -1.97 5.92
N GLN A 95 7.20 -1.67 6.52
CA GLN A 95 7.00 -1.79 7.97
C GLN A 95 7.15 -3.24 8.43
N LEU A 96 6.50 -4.18 7.75
CA LEU A 96 6.61 -5.61 8.09
C LEU A 96 8.04 -6.12 7.91
N LEU A 97 8.74 -5.73 6.86
CA LEU A 97 10.16 -6.06 6.71
C LEU A 97 10.99 -5.60 7.90
N ALA A 98 10.84 -4.34 8.34
CA ALA A 98 11.61 -3.79 9.45
C ALA A 98 11.22 -4.40 10.81
N GLU A 99 9.92 -4.61 11.05
CA GLU A 99 9.38 -4.97 12.36
C GLU A 99 9.18 -6.47 12.56
N THR A 100 8.86 -7.24 11.50
CA THR A 100 8.60 -8.70 11.57
C THR A 100 9.48 -9.51 10.63
N GLY A 101 10.41 -8.85 9.94
CA GLY A 101 11.33 -9.48 9.02
C GLY A 101 10.66 -10.08 7.79
N ILE A 102 11.38 -10.99 7.13
CA ILE A 102 10.89 -11.64 5.91
C ILE A 102 9.64 -12.49 6.15
N ILE A 103 9.47 -13.03 7.35
CA ILE A 103 8.32 -13.89 7.68
C ILE A 103 7.00 -13.11 7.62
N GLY A 104 6.92 -11.97 8.32
CA GLY A 104 5.71 -11.14 8.29
C GLY A 104 5.46 -10.51 6.92
N PHE A 105 6.52 -10.12 6.22
CA PHE A 105 6.41 -9.64 4.84
C PHE A 105 5.81 -10.69 3.91
N LEU A 106 6.29 -11.93 3.94
CA LEU A 106 5.79 -13.01 3.09
C LEU A 106 4.32 -13.32 3.36
N PHE A 107 3.86 -13.19 4.60
CA PHE A 107 2.44 -13.34 4.94
C PHE A 107 1.58 -12.33 4.18
N LEU A 108 1.89 -11.04 4.24
CA LEU A 108 1.12 -10.01 3.53
C LEU A 108 1.31 -10.10 2.01
N PHE A 109 2.53 -10.42 1.55
CA PHE A 109 2.84 -10.57 0.14
C PHE A 109 2.10 -11.75 -0.50
N SER A 110 1.95 -12.88 0.21
CA SER A 110 1.16 -14.02 -0.24
C SER A 110 -0.34 -13.69 -0.30
N ALA A 111 -0.86 -12.91 0.65
CA ALA A 111 -2.24 -12.42 0.61
C ALA A 111 -2.49 -11.52 -0.61
N LEU A 112 -1.57 -10.60 -0.91
CA LEU A 112 -1.62 -9.79 -2.14
C LEU A 112 -1.59 -10.68 -3.39
N GLY A 113 -0.68 -11.65 -3.44
CA GLY A 113 -0.58 -12.61 -4.54
C GLY A 113 -1.88 -13.36 -4.79
N TYR A 114 -2.56 -13.81 -3.73
CA TYR A 114 -3.88 -14.44 -3.82
C TYR A 114 -4.94 -13.48 -4.38
N VAL A 115 -4.98 -12.22 -3.91
CA VAL A 115 -5.92 -11.20 -4.38
C VAL A 115 -5.71 -10.91 -5.87
N VAL A 116 -4.46 -10.69 -6.27
CA VAL A 116 -4.08 -10.43 -7.67
C VAL A 116 -4.43 -11.64 -8.56
N TYR A 117 -4.06 -12.84 -8.15
CA TYR A 117 -4.38 -14.08 -8.87
C TYR A 117 -5.89 -14.22 -9.10
N THR A 118 -6.68 -13.96 -8.06
CA THR A 118 -8.15 -14.09 -8.11
C THR A 118 -8.75 -13.02 -9.03
N ALA A 119 -8.24 -11.78 -8.96
CA ALA A 119 -8.64 -10.68 -9.85
C ALA A 119 -8.31 -11.00 -11.32
N LEU A 120 -7.12 -11.52 -11.58
CA LEU A 120 -6.71 -11.91 -12.94
C LEU A 120 -7.58 -13.05 -13.50
N ARG A 121 -7.94 -14.04 -12.67
CA ARG A 121 -8.88 -15.10 -13.06
C ARG A 121 -10.26 -14.54 -13.44
N GLN A 122 -10.78 -13.61 -12.63
CA GLN A 122 -12.04 -12.94 -12.92
C GLN A 122 -11.97 -12.14 -14.24
N PHE A 123 -10.90 -11.37 -14.41
CA PHE A 123 -10.67 -10.58 -15.62
C PHE A 123 -10.57 -11.46 -16.88
N LYS A 124 -9.80 -12.55 -16.80
CA LYS A 124 -9.71 -13.55 -17.86
C LYS A 124 -11.08 -14.12 -18.25
N SER A 125 -11.91 -14.46 -17.26
CA SER A 125 -13.25 -15.02 -17.54
C SER A 125 -14.16 -14.03 -18.26
N ILE A 126 -14.04 -12.74 -18.01
CA ILE A 126 -14.78 -11.68 -18.70
C ILE A 126 -14.32 -11.55 -20.16
N ILE A 127 -13.01 -11.48 -20.38
CA ILE A 127 -12.44 -11.34 -21.73
C ILE A 127 -12.82 -12.52 -22.62
N PHE A 128 -12.69 -13.74 -22.11
CA PHE A 128 -12.96 -14.96 -22.87
C PHE A 128 -14.43 -15.43 -22.78
N LYS A 129 -15.34 -14.60 -22.27
CA LYS A 129 -16.78 -14.90 -22.09
C LYS A 129 -17.05 -16.23 -21.39
N GLN A 130 -16.21 -16.60 -20.42
CA GLN A 130 -16.33 -17.81 -19.62
C GLN A 130 -17.18 -17.56 -18.37
N LYS A 131 -17.61 -18.63 -17.68
CA LYS A 131 -18.31 -18.51 -16.40
C LYS A 131 -17.43 -17.78 -15.39
N ARG A 132 -17.99 -16.69 -14.83
CA ARG A 132 -17.26 -15.87 -13.84
C ARG A 132 -17.06 -16.65 -12.53
N PRO A 133 -15.82 -16.70 -12.00
CA PRO A 133 -15.53 -17.39 -10.74
C PRO A 133 -16.13 -16.65 -9.52
N LEU A 134 -16.23 -15.32 -9.61
CA LEU A 134 -16.72 -14.47 -8.52
C LEU A 134 -18.07 -13.84 -8.86
N THR A 135 -18.89 -13.61 -7.85
CA THR A 135 -20.08 -12.76 -7.90
C THR A 135 -19.69 -11.27 -7.85
N ASP A 136 -20.60 -10.37 -8.23
CA ASP A 136 -20.33 -8.93 -8.16
C ASP A 136 -20.02 -8.46 -6.73
N TYR A 137 -20.73 -9.01 -5.73
CA TYR A 137 -20.44 -8.76 -4.32
C TYR A 137 -18.98 -9.15 -3.94
N GLN A 138 -18.54 -10.33 -4.36
CA GLN A 138 -17.16 -10.80 -4.12
C GLN A 138 -16.11 -9.93 -4.84
N VAL A 139 -16.44 -9.45 -6.04
CA VAL A 139 -15.56 -8.52 -6.79
C VAL A 139 -15.44 -7.19 -6.05
N CYS A 140 -16.52 -6.63 -5.54
CA CYS A 140 -16.47 -5.39 -4.75
C CYS A 140 -15.63 -5.54 -3.49
N LEU A 141 -15.79 -6.65 -2.75
CA LEU A 141 -14.97 -6.92 -1.56
C LEU A 141 -13.49 -7.11 -1.90
N LEU A 142 -13.20 -7.85 -2.98
CA LEU A 142 -11.83 -8.06 -3.46
C LEU A 142 -11.16 -6.75 -3.89
N ALA A 143 -11.91 -5.84 -4.53
CA ALA A 143 -11.41 -4.52 -4.90
C ALA A 143 -11.08 -3.69 -3.65
N GLY A 144 -11.92 -3.70 -2.63
CA GLY A 144 -11.64 -3.04 -1.35
C GLY A 144 -10.38 -3.59 -0.67
N ILE A 145 -10.21 -4.92 -0.67
CA ILE A 145 -8.98 -5.55 -0.15
C ILE A 145 -7.76 -5.10 -0.96
N LEU A 146 -7.85 -5.15 -2.30
CA LEU A 146 -6.74 -4.77 -3.18
C LEU A 146 -6.29 -3.32 -2.95
N ILE A 147 -7.23 -2.39 -2.83
CA ILE A 147 -6.92 -0.97 -2.54
C ILE A 147 -6.23 -0.85 -1.18
N SER A 148 -6.71 -1.57 -0.16
CA SER A 148 -6.15 -1.52 1.20
C SER A 148 -4.73 -2.06 1.31
N VAL A 149 -4.37 -3.05 0.49
CA VAL A 149 -3.03 -3.67 0.49
C VAL A 149 -2.18 -3.27 -0.71
N TRP A 150 -2.53 -2.18 -1.41
CA TRP A 150 -1.77 -1.75 -2.60
C TRP A 150 -0.34 -1.33 -2.23
N PRO A 151 0.70 -1.92 -2.86
CA PRO A 151 2.09 -1.78 -2.39
C PRO A 151 2.66 -0.36 -2.46
N ILE A 152 2.18 0.46 -3.38
CA ILE A 152 2.71 1.82 -3.63
C ILE A 152 1.94 2.87 -2.82
N ALA A 153 0.72 2.56 -2.38
CA ALA A 153 -0.08 3.51 -1.61
C ALA A 153 0.53 3.76 -0.23
N PRO A 154 0.64 5.01 0.22
CA PRO A 154 0.97 5.31 1.60
C PRO A 154 -0.12 4.75 2.52
N ASN A 155 0.30 4.03 3.54
CA ASN A 155 -0.60 3.39 4.49
C ASN A 155 -0.35 3.92 5.90
N GLY A 156 -1.32 3.72 6.79
CA GLY A 156 -1.15 3.93 8.23
C GLY A 156 -0.25 2.86 8.87
N ASN A 157 -0.19 2.85 10.20
CA ASN A 157 0.58 1.84 10.92
C ASN A 157 -0.13 0.47 10.86
N PHE A 158 0.55 -0.55 10.33
CA PHE A 158 0.00 -1.91 10.22
C PHE A 158 -0.48 -2.48 11.56
N PHE A 159 0.21 -2.17 12.66
CA PHE A 159 -0.14 -2.61 14.01
C PHE A 159 -1.06 -1.65 14.76
N HIS A 160 -1.79 -0.79 14.05
CA HIS A 160 -2.79 0.10 14.65
C HIS A 160 -4.15 -0.59 14.70
N ASN A 161 -4.68 -0.80 15.90
CA ASN A 161 -5.88 -1.62 16.13
C ASN A 161 -7.09 -1.20 15.28
N TRP A 162 -7.43 0.08 15.25
CA TRP A 162 -8.58 0.59 14.48
C TRP A 162 -8.42 0.40 12.97
N LEU A 163 -7.22 0.67 12.44
CA LEU A 163 -6.94 0.47 11.02
C LEU A 163 -7.03 -1.01 10.65
N MET A 164 -6.50 -1.89 11.51
CA MET A 164 -6.56 -3.33 11.26
C MET A 164 -7.99 -3.87 11.28
N ILE A 165 -8.86 -3.37 12.15
CA ILE A 165 -10.29 -3.72 12.11
C ILE A 165 -10.88 -3.32 10.76
N THR A 166 -10.68 -2.07 10.33
CA THR A 166 -11.22 -1.56 9.06
C THR A 166 -10.74 -2.36 7.85
N TYR A 167 -9.44 -2.71 7.80
CA TYR A 167 -8.87 -3.50 6.70
C TYR A 167 -9.27 -4.98 6.75
N SER A 168 -9.56 -5.53 7.93
CA SER A 168 -9.97 -6.92 8.10
C SER A 168 -11.44 -7.18 7.76
N LEU A 169 -12.31 -6.16 7.86
CA LEU A 169 -13.73 -6.32 7.56
C LEU A 169 -14.02 -6.84 6.14
N PRO A 170 -13.48 -6.24 5.06
CA PRO A 170 -13.67 -6.77 3.72
C PRO A 170 -13.14 -8.20 3.56
N VAL A 171 -12.04 -8.54 4.24
CA VAL A 171 -11.47 -9.90 4.23
C VAL A 171 -12.44 -10.88 4.87
N GLY A 172 -12.99 -10.55 6.05
CA GLY A 172 -13.97 -11.39 6.75
C GLY A 172 -15.22 -11.66 5.91
N PHE A 173 -15.81 -10.62 5.31
CA PHE A 173 -16.98 -10.76 4.44
C PHE A 173 -16.66 -11.54 3.16
N TYR A 174 -15.48 -11.34 2.58
CA TYR A 174 -15.05 -12.09 1.41
C TYR A 174 -14.93 -13.59 1.72
N LEU A 175 -14.26 -13.95 2.81
CA LEU A 175 -14.13 -15.33 3.25
C LEU A 175 -15.50 -15.95 3.54
N GLN A 176 -16.37 -15.27 4.29
CA GLN A 176 -17.73 -15.73 4.55
C GLN A 176 -18.49 -16.02 3.24
N SER A 177 -18.42 -15.12 2.25
CA SER A 177 -19.12 -15.28 0.99
C SER A 177 -18.64 -16.49 0.16
N ILE A 178 -17.40 -16.91 0.32
CA ILE A 178 -16.84 -18.11 -0.30
C ILE A 178 -17.32 -19.38 0.43
N TYR A 179 -17.28 -19.36 1.76
CA TYR A 179 -17.68 -20.51 2.57
C TYR A 179 -19.17 -20.80 2.49
N SER A 180 -20.03 -19.77 2.51
CA SER A 180 -21.49 -19.94 2.37
C SER A 180 -21.89 -20.65 1.07
N LYS A 181 -21.18 -20.43 -0.03
CA LYS A 181 -21.38 -21.15 -1.29
C LYS A 181 -21.06 -22.64 -1.22
N LYS A 182 -20.21 -23.08 -0.28
CA LYS A 182 -19.85 -24.49 -0.12
C LYS A 182 -20.88 -25.26 0.71
N ILE A 183 -21.61 -24.58 1.59
CA ILE A 183 -22.58 -25.22 2.51
C ILE A 183 -23.93 -25.43 1.81
N ILE A 184 -24.27 -24.62 0.80
CA ILE A 184 -25.55 -24.67 0.07
C ILE A 184 -25.49 -25.61 -1.16
N LYS A 185 -24.39 -26.24 -1.43
CA LYS A 185 -24.21 -27.30 -2.44
C LYS A 185 -24.20 -28.68 -1.80
#